data_535adb5ec8ead79b8af306d5ecbda163
#
_entry.id   535adb5ec8ead79b8af306d5ecbda163
#
_cell.length_a   1.000
_cell.length_b   1.000
_cell.length_c   1.000
_cell.angle_alpha   90.00
_cell.angle_beta   90.00
_cell.angle_gamma   90.00
#
_symmetry.space_group_name_H-M   'P 1'
#
loop_
_entity.id
_entity.type
_entity.pdbx_description
1 polymer ?
#
loop_
_entity_poly.entity_id
_entity_poly.type
_entity_poly.pdbx_seq_one_letter_code
_entity_poly.pdbx_strand_id
1 'polypeptide(L)'
;MRFIHIADVHLGMQPDAGFPWSEERGEAIWESFRRIIRLASREKTDFLLIAGDLFQRQPLLRELKEVNDLFASIPETIVVLIAGNHDYVKRESFYRGFDWADNVVMLLSPEPECVEVPEKRTAVYGCSYDKKEILENRLDGVRQEGKMKYHLLLAHGGDARHMPWNPGRMAQAGFDYIACGHIHKPGILIPCLLYTSDAADE
;
A
#
# COMPACT_ATOMS: atom_id res chain seq x y z
N MET A 1 15.29 9.72 7.33
CA MET A 1 14.18 9.24 6.47
C MET A 1 12.87 9.53 7.16
N ARG A 2 11.92 10.11 6.44
CA ARG A 2 10.55 10.42 6.90
C ARG A 2 9.58 9.80 5.91
N PHE A 3 8.57 9.08 6.37
CA PHE A 3 7.59 8.47 5.49
C PHE A 3 6.18 8.50 6.07
N ILE A 4 5.20 8.35 5.20
CA ILE A 4 3.81 8.10 5.55
C ILE A 4 3.48 6.68 5.11
N HIS A 5 2.81 5.91 5.96
CA HIS A 5 2.25 4.60 5.63
C HIS A 5 0.73 4.69 5.65
N ILE A 6 0.11 4.22 4.59
CA ILE A 6 -1.34 4.05 4.46
C ILE A 6 -1.66 2.68 3.89
N ALA A 7 -2.85 2.18 4.17
CA ALA A 7 -3.45 0.99 3.56
C ALA A 7 -4.97 1.12 3.61
N ASP A 8 -5.68 0.22 2.92
CA ASP A 8 -7.14 0.08 3.04
C ASP A 8 -7.90 1.41 2.81
N VAL A 9 -7.45 2.18 1.82
CA VAL A 9 -8.04 3.49 1.47
C VAL A 9 -9.40 3.32 0.81
N HIS A 10 -9.56 2.24 0.03
CA HIS A 10 -10.81 1.86 -0.65
C HIS A 10 -11.43 2.97 -1.51
N LEU A 11 -10.62 3.68 -2.30
CA LEU A 11 -11.11 4.67 -3.26
C LEU A 11 -12.20 4.09 -4.16
N GLY A 12 -13.28 4.84 -4.34
CA GLY A 12 -14.46 4.38 -5.07
C GLY A 12 -15.43 3.52 -4.25
N MET A 13 -15.20 3.36 -2.95
CA MET A 13 -16.21 2.82 -2.02
C MET A 13 -17.39 3.82 -1.91
N GLN A 14 -18.57 3.28 -1.79
CA GLN A 14 -19.80 4.01 -1.48
C GLN A 14 -20.40 3.45 -0.19
N PRO A 15 -19.96 3.93 0.97
CA PRO A 15 -20.53 3.51 2.25
C PRO A 15 -22.03 3.76 2.27
N ASP A 16 -22.79 2.90 2.92
CA ASP A 16 -24.26 3.01 3.02
C ASP A 16 -24.98 3.14 1.67
N ALA A 17 -24.57 2.35 0.66
CA ALA A 17 -25.18 2.38 -0.67
C ALA A 17 -26.72 2.29 -0.59
N GLY A 18 -27.39 3.23 -1.27
CA GLY A 18 -28.85 3.36 -1.24
C GLY A 18 -29.39 4.41 -0.26
N PHE A 19 -28.56 4.99 0.58
CA PHE A 19 -28.93 6.13 1.42
C PHE A 19 -28.50 7.47 0.80
N PRO A 20 -29.20 8.57 1.10
CA PRO A 20 -28.92 9.87 0.49
C PRO A 20 -27.51 10.42 0.73
N TRP A 21 -26.85 10.01 1.82
CA TRP A 21 -25.51 10.46 2.20
C TRP A 21 -24.36 9.59 1.64
N SER A 22 -24.69 8.51 0.93
CA SER A 22 -23.70 7.54 0.43
C SER A 22 -22.66 8.19 -0.51
N GLU A 23 -23.12 9.09 -1.39
CA GLU A 23 -22.23 9.81 -2.33
C GLU A 23 -21.27 10.76 -1.58
N GLU A 24 -21.77 11.50 -0.60
CA GLU A 24 -20.97 12.39 0.24
C GLU A 24 -19.89 11.62 1.03
N ARG A 25 -20.25 10.45 1.57
CA ARG A 25 -19.29 9.58 2.25
C ARG A 25 -18.22 9.02 1.31
N GLY A 26 -18.60 8.66 0.09
CA GLY A 26 -17.65 8.25 -0.94
C GLY A 26 -16.66 9.36 -1.29
N GLU A 27 -17.13 10.61 -1.44
CA GLU A 27 -16.26 11.75 -1.72
C GLU A 27 -15.37 12.10 -0.51
N ALA A 28 -15.83 11.88 0.72
CA ALA A 28 -15.03 12.09 1.92
C ALA A 28 -13.78 11.18 1.97
N ILE A 29 -13.86 9.95 1.43
CA ILE A 29 -12.71 9.05 1.27
C ILE A 29 -11.68 9.68 0.32
N TRP A 30 -12.11 10.15 -0.85
CA TRP A 30 -11.24 10.85 -1.80
C TRP A 30 -10.59 12.09 -1.20
N GLU A 31 -11.37 12.89 -0.46
CA GLU A 31 -10.83 14.09 0.19
C GLU A 31 -9.84 13.75 1.31
N SER A 32 -10.04 12.66 2.04
CA SER A 32 -9.08 12.15 3.01
C SER A 32 -7.77 11.74 2.32
N PHE A 33 -7.84 11.05 1.18
CA PHE A 33 -6.66 10.71 0.40
C PHE A 33 -5.93 11.96 -0.12
N ARG A 34 -6.65 12.94 -0.67
CA ARG A 34 -6.06 14.23 -1.09
C ARG A 34 -5.38 14.96 0.08
N ARG A 35 -5.93 14.87 1.30
CA ARG A 35 -5.30 15.44 2.51
C ARG A 35 -3.98 14.75 2.85
N ILE A 36 -3.89 13.43 2.66
CA ILE A 36 -2.63 12.68 2.86
C ILE A 36 -1.58 13.15 1.84
N ILE A 37 -1.92 13.34 0.58
CA ILE A 37 -1.00 13.86 -0.43
C ILE A 37 -0.50 15.26 -0.05
N ARG A 38 -1.40 16.16 0.38
CA ARG A 38 -1.00 17.49 0.87
C ARG A 38 -0.11 17.41 2.12
N LEU A 39 -0.37 16.45 3.00
CA LEU A 39 0.46 16.21 4.18
C LEU A 39 1.87 15.76 3.76
N ALA A 40 1.98 14.81 2.83
CA ALA A 40 3.25 14.33 2.31
C ALA A 40 4.11 15.46 1.75
N SER A 41 3.51 16.34 0.96
CA SER A 41 4.16 17.56 0.43
C SER A 41 4.62 18.51 1.54
N ARG A 42 3.72 18.84 2.47
CA ARG A 42 4.00 19.78 3.57
C ARG A 42 5.13 19.28 4.46
N GLU A 43 5.12 18.00 4.81
CA GLU A 43 6.10 17.37 5.70
C GLU A 43 7.39 16.99 4.95
N LYS A 44 7.43 17.15 3.63
CA LYS A 44 8.57 16.76 2.76
C LYS A 44 8.97 15.32 3.04
N THR A 45 8.03 14.40 2.93
CA THR A 45 8.28 12.98 3.18
C THR A 45 9.18 12.38 2.10
N ASP A 46 10.06 11.48 2.51
CA ASP A 46 10.88 10.73 1.55
C ASP A 46 10.06 9.66 0.83
N PHE A 47 9.10 9.04 1.55
CA PHE A 47 8.24 7.99 1.00
C PHE A 47 6.78 8.15 1.38
N LEU A 48 5.89 7.73 0.47
CA LEU A 48 4.51 7.35 0.72
C LEU A 48 4.38 5.85 0.43
N LEU A 49 4.15 5.06 1.47
CA LEU A 49 4.03 3.60 1.40
C LEU A 49 2.55 3.23 1.42
N ILE A 50 2.08 2.46 0.41
CA ILE A 50 0.68 2.06 0.28
C ILE A 50 0.61 0.53 0.32
N ALA A 51 0.18 0.00 1.46
CA ALA A 51 0.20 -1.43 1.75
C ALA A 51 -1.12 -2.14 1.34
N GLY A 52 -1.55 -1.95 0.09
CA GLY A 52 -2.70 -2.63 -0.52
C GLY A 52 -4.05 -1.95 -0.33
N ASP A 53 -5.03 -2.41 -1.08
CA ASP A 53 -6.43 -1.96 -1.07
C ASP A 53 -6.57 -0.44 -1.24
N LEU A 54 -5.80 0.12 -2.18
CA LEU A 54 -5.95 1.53 -2.56
C LEU A 54 -7.33 1.79 -3.16
N PHE A 55 -7.88 0.82 -3.90
CA PHE A 55 -9.22 0.90 -4.49
C PHE A 55 -10.14 -0.19 -3.93
N GLN A 56 -11.42 0.16 -3.76
CA GLN A 56 -12.47 -0.78 -3.30
C GLN A 56 -12.70 -1.95 -4.26
N ARG A 57 -12.35 -1.80 -5.52
CA ARG A 57 -12.52 -2.76 -6.62
C ARG A 57 -11.42 -2.58 -7.65
N GLN A 58 -11.47 -3.39 -8.71
CA GLN A 58 -10.59 -3.15 -9.86
C GLN A 58 -10.71 -1.70 -10.33
N PRO A 59 -9.61 -0.92 -10.31
CA PRO A 59 -9.66 0.50 -10.65
C PRO A 59 -10.03 0.70 -12.12
N LEU A 60 -10.76 1.77 -12.38
CA LEU A 60 -10.97 2.25 -13.73
C LEU A 60 -9.77 3.11 -14.18
N LEU A 61 -9.53 3.17 -15.47
CA LEU A 61 -8.40 3.95 -16.01
C LEU A 61 -8.46 5.44 -15.59
N ARG A 62 -9.67 6.02 -15.48
CA ARG A 62 -9.87 7.41 -15.02
C ARG A 62 -9.43 7.60 -13.58
N GLU A 63 -9.69 6.59 -12.72
CA GLU A 63 -9.32 6.62 -11.30
C GLU A 63 -7.80 6.49 -11.14
N LEU A 64 -7.17 5.62 -11.94
CA LEU A 64 -5.70 5.53 -11.98
C LEU A 64 -5.06 6.85 -12.42
N LYS A 65 -5.62 7.53 -13.43
CA LYS A 65 -5.13 8.83 -13.88
C LYS A 65 -5.25 9.89 -12.78
N GLU A 66 -6.41 9.96 -12.11
CA GLU A 66 -6.61 10.91 -11.00
C GLU A 66 -5.61 10.68 -9.86
N VAL A 67 -5.41 9.43 -9.45
CA VAL A 67 -4.43 9.07 -8.42
C VAL A 67 -3.01 9.39 -8.89
N ASN A 68 -2.68 9.08 -10.15
CA ASN A 68 -1.36 9.38 -10.70
C ASN A 68 -1.06 10.88 -10.74
N ASP A 69 -2.05 11.72 -11.10
CA ASP A 69 -1.90 13.17 -11.08
C ASP A 69 -1.64 13.69 -9.66
N LEU A 70 -2.31 13.10 -8.66
CA LEU A 70 -2.04 13.40 -7.24
C LEU A 70 -0.62 13.01 -6.84
N PHE A 71 -0.13 11.83 -7.24
CA PHE A 71 1.24 11.40 -6.96
C PHE A 71 2.28 12.28 -7.69
N ALA A 72 2.02 12.63 -8.95
CA ALA A 72 2.89 13.53 -9.71
C ALA A 72 2.99 14.94 -9.07
N SER A 73 1.99 15.34 -8.29
CA SER A 73 2.02 16.63 -7.56
C SER A 73 3.01 16.68 -6.40
N ILE A 74 3.58 15.54 -6.01
CA ILE A 74 4.57 15.42 -4.92
C ILE A 74 5.87 14.75 -5.41
N PRO A 75 6.56 15.31 -6.42
CA PRO A 75 7.65 14.62 -7.14
C PRO A 75 8.87 14.29 -6.26
N GLU A 76 9.05 14.97 -5.12
CA GLU A 76 10.14 14.71 -4.18
C GLU A 76 9.86 13.51 -3.24
N THR A 77 8.61 13.03 -3.21
CA THR A 77 8.17 11.89 -2.42
C THR A 77 8.09 10.64 -3.31
N ILE A 78 8.85 9.62 -2.99
CA ILE A 78 8.76 8.33 -3.70
C ILE A 78 7.53 7.58 -3.19
N VAL A 79 6.63 7.25 -4.10
CA VAL A 79 5.43 6.46 -3.79
C VAL A 79 5.72 5.00 -4.11
N VAL A 80 5.61 4.11 -3.12
CA VAL A 80 5.72 2.66 -3.36
C VAL A 80 4.43 2.00 -2.93
N LEU A 81 3.84 1.23 -3.84
CA LEU A 81 2.54 0.61 -3.60
C LEU A 81 2.49 -0.85 -4.03
N ILE A 82 1.64 -1.62 -3.33
CA ILE A 82 1.20 -2.96 -3.69
C ILE A 82 -0.32 -2.98 -3.84
N ALA A 83 -0.84 -3.95 -4.59
CA ALA A 83 -2.28 -4.23 -4.62
C ALA A 83 -2.67 -5.18 -3.48
N GLY A 84 -3.85 -4.98 -2.90
CA GLY A 84 -4.45 -5.87 -1.92
C GLY A 84 -5.49 -6.82 -2.53
N ASN A 85 -6.40 -7.32 -1.69
CA ASN A 85 -7.40 -8.31 -2.11
C ASN A 85 -8.62 -7.70 -2.82
N HIS A 86 -8.86 -6.39 -2.69
CA HIS A 86 -9.93 -5.70 -3.40
C HIS A 86 -9.51 -5.27 -4.82
N ASP A 87 -8.30 -4.78 -4.96
CA ASP A 87 -7.76 -4.25 -6.21
C ASP A 87 -6.66 -5.12 -6.84
N TYR A 88 -6.67 -6.45 -6.56
CA TYR A 88 -5.66 -7.41 -6.99
C TYR A 88 -5.32 -7.35 -8.49
N VAL A 89 -4.07 -7.66 -8.84
CA VAL A 89 -3.51 -7.57 -10.19
C VAL A 89 -3.90 -8.76 -11.04
N LYS A 90 -5.16 -8.83 -11.47
CA LYS A 90 -5.61 -9.85 -12.42
C LYS A 90 -5.01 -9.65 -13.82
N ARG A 91 -5.21 -10.62 -14.71
CA ARG A 91 -4.63 -10.60 -16.08
C ARG A 91 -5.01 -9.31 -16.85
N GLU A 92 -6.26 -8.88 -16.74
CA GLU A 92 -6.83 -7.72 -17.44
C GLU A 92 -6.80 -6.44 -16.59
N SER A 93 -6.05 -6.41 -15.48
CA SER A 93 -5.95 -5.23 -14.63
C SER A 93 -5.26 -4.09 -15.36
N PHE A 94 -5.82 -2.90 -15.28
CA PHE A 94 -5.20 -1.69 -15.81
C PHE A 94 -3.86 -1.37 -15.15
N TYR A 95 -3.61 -1.87 -13.95
CA TYR A 95 -2.31 -1.73 -13.29
C TYR A 95 -1.13 -2.24 -14.15
N ARG A 96 -1.34 -3.30 -14.95
CA ARG A 96 -0.26 -3.96 -15.71
C ARG A 96 0.32 -3.14 -16.86
N GLY A 97 -0.35 -2.15 -17.33
CA GLY A 97 0.10 -1.34 -18.45
C GLY A 97 -0.04 0.15 -18.20
N PHE A 98 -0.23 0.51 -16.95
CA PHE A 98 -0.40 1.90 -16.57
C PHE A 98 0.97 2.58 -16.47
N ASP A 99 1.10 3.71 -17.14
CA ASP A 99 2.30 4.53 -17.12
C ASP A 99 2.24 5.49 -15.92
N TRP A 100 2.88 5.07 -14.85
CA TRP A 100 2.95 5.84 -13.61
C TRP A 100 3.92 7.02 -13.72
N ALA A 101 3.71 8.06 -12.93
CA ALA A 101 4.66 9.16 -12.79
C ALA A 101 6.03 8.68 -12.29
N ASP A 102 7.09 9.42 -12.62
CA ASP A 102 8.50 9.03 -12.36
C ASP A 102 8.81 8.75 -10.87
N ASN A 103 8.04 9.34 -9.97
CA ASN A 103 8.19 9.13 -8.53
C ASN A 103 7.35 7.96 -7.97
N VAL A 104 6.72 7.16 -8.83
CA VAL A 104 5.81 6.07 -8.41
C VAL A 104 6.37 4.72 -8.82
N VAL A 105 6.45 3.80 -7.87
CA VAL A 105 6.84 2.41 -8.10
C VAL A 105 5.73 1.49 -7.60
N MET A 106 5.06 0.78 -8.50
CA MET A 106 4.12 -0.26 -8.14
C MET A 106 4.79 -1.63 -8.24
N LEU A 107 4.86 -2.35 -7.12
CA LEU A 107 5.34 -3.73 -7.08
C LEU A 107 4.20 -4.64 -7.56
N LEU A 108 4.29 -5.14 -8.79
CA LEU A 108 3.20 -5.85 -9.47
C LEU A 108 3.25 -7.37 -9.32
N SER A 109 4.42 -7.91 -8.94
CA SER A 109 4.64 -9.34 -8.84
C SER A 109 3.78 -9.97 -7.74
N PRO A 110 3.21 -11.16 -7.97
CA PRO A 110 2.61 -11.95 -6.91
C PRO A 110 3.65 -12.60 -5.98
N GLU A 111 4.90 -12.68 -6.44
CA GLU A 111 6.03 -13.12 -5.64
C GLU A 111 6.75 -11.90 -5.06
N PRO A 112 7.41 -12.03 -3.92
CA PRO A 112 8.16 -10.94 -3.32
C PRO A 112 9.20 -10.36 -4.27
N GLU A 113 9.16 -9.05 -4.45
CA GLU A 113 10.13 -8.29 -5.22
C GLU A 113 10.67 -7.11 -4.41
N CYS A 114 11.75 -6.50 -4.87
CA CYS A 114 12.42 -5.42 -4.19
C CYS A 114 12.71 -4.29 -5.17
N VAL A 115 12.48 -3.05 -4.74
CA VAL A 115 12.97 -1.85 -5.39
C VAL A 115 14.00 -1.15 -4.50
N GLU A 116 15.16 -0.84 -5.06
CA GLU A 116 16.17 -0.02 -4.38
C GLU A 116 16.04 1.44 -4.78
N VAL A 117 16.09 2.32 -3.80
CA VAL A 117 16.09 3.79 -3.93
C VAL A 117 17.41 4.31 -3.35
N PRO A 118 18.50 4.30 -4.14
CA PRO A 118 19.85 4.59 -3.65
C PRO A 118 20.01 5.98 -3.03
N GLU A 119 19.36 6.98 -3.59
CA GLU A 119 19.37 8.37 -3.11
C GLU A 119 18.75 8.51 -1.71
N LYS A 120 17.85 7.62 -1.34
CA LYS A 120 17.27 7.51 0.01
C LYS A 120 17.93 6.41 0.84
N ARG A 121 18.88 5.66 0.29
CA ARG A 121 19.57 4.52 0.88
C ARG A 121 18.61 3.47 1.42
N THR A 122 17.51 3.22 0.69
CA THR A 122 16.38 2.41 1.14
C THR A 122 16.06 1.35 0.10
N ALA A 123 15.77 0.14 0.55
CA ALA A 123 15.17 -0.94 -0.23
C ALA A 123 13.74 -1.17 0.27
N VAL A 124 12.78 -1.25 -0.64
CA VAL A 124 11.38 -1.51 -0.33
C VAL A 124 10.97 -2.83 -0.97
N TYR A 125 10.47 -3.74 -0.17
CA TYR A 125 10.05 -5.07 -0.55
C TYR A 125 8.53 -5.18 -0.51
N GLY A 126 7.97 -6.10 -1.28
CA GLY A 126 6.54 -6.38 -1.23
C GLY A 126 6.11 -7.32 -2.33
N CYS A 127 4.86 -7.75 -2.28
CA CYS A 127 4.21 -8.47 -3.37
C CYS A 127 2.76 -8.05 -3.47
N SER A 128 2.22 -8.03 -4.68
CA SER A 128 0.82 -7.71 -4.93
C SER A 128 -0.05 -8.97 -4.96
N TYR A 129 -1.31 -8.82 -4.59
CA TYR A 129 -2.31 -9.84 -4.81
C TYR A 129 -2.57 -10.03 -6.32
N ASP A 130 -2.68 -11.28 -6.77
CA ASP A 130 -3.08 -11.67 -8.13
C ASP A 130 -4.48 -12.29 -8.19
N LYS A 131 -5.04 -12.59 -7.03
CA LYS A 131 -6.39 -13.15 -6.82
C LYS A 131 -6.94 -12.66 -5.48
N LYS A 132 -8.26 -12.70 -5.32
CA LYS A 132 -8.96 -12.15 -4.14
C LYS A 132 -8.54 -12.83 -2.83
N GLU A 133 -8.27 -14.13 -2.85
CA GLU A 133 -7.91 -14.92 -1.67
C GLU A 133 -6.57 -15.61 -1.90
N ILE A 134 -5.67 -15.52 -0.94
CA ILE A 134 -4.35 -16.16 -0.95
C ILE A 134 -4.22 -16.95 0.36
N LEU A 135 -4.24 -18.27 0.26
CA LEU A 135 -4.20 -19.18 1.41
C LEU A 135 -2.77 -19.52 1.85
N GLU A 136 -1.80 -19.24 1.02
CA GLU A 136 -0.37 -19.43 1.29
C GLU A 136 0.30 -18.15 1.77
N ASN A 137 1.31 -18.29 2.64
CA ASN A 137 2.15 -17.17 3.05
C ASN A 137 3.27 -16.95 2.03
N ARG A 138 3.10 -15.99 1.13
CA ARG A 138 4.11 -15.62 0.12
C ARG A 138 5.28 -14.82 0.68
N LEU A 139 5.16 -14.28 1.87
CA LEU A 139 6.21 -13.54 2.57
C LEU A 139 7.06 -14.43 3.48
N ASP A 140 6.74 -15.74 3.58
CA ASP A 140 7.53 -16.65 4.40
C ASP A 140 8.91 -16.86 3.77
N GLY A 141 9.93 -16.66 4.57
CA GLY A 141 11.31 -16.75 4.10
C GLY A 141 11.88 -15.47 3.47
N VAL A 142 11.07 -14.43 3.21
CA VAL A 142 11.59 -13.14 2.74
C VAL A 142 12.51 -12.55 3.81
N ARG A 143 13.68 -12.12 3.38
CA ARG A 143 14.71 -11.50 4.23
C ARG A 143 15.21 -10.23 3.57
N GLN A 144 15.66 -9.31 4.37
CA GLN A 144 16.38 -8.15 3.86
C GLN A 144 17.70 -8.60 3.20
N GLU A 145 17.98 -8.06 2.03
CA GLU A 145 19.19 -8.33 1.26
C GLU A 145 19.78 -7.03 0.73
N GLY A 146 21.09 -7.10 0.41
CA GLY A 146 21.76 -5.95 -0.19
C GLY A 146 22.46 -5.04 0.82
N LYS A 147 22.83 -3.83 0.33
CA LYS A 147 23.67 -2.87 1.08
C LYS A 147 22.94 -1.59 1.46
N MET A 148 21.64 -1.53 1.23
CA MET A 148 20.85 -0.36 1.62
C MET A 148 20.87 -0.20 3.14
N LYS A 149 20.77 1.04 3.60
CA LYS A 149 20.77 1.32 5.04
C LYS A 149 19.44 0.96 5.69
N TYR A 150 18.34 1.13 4.94
CA TYR A 150 16.98 0.90 5.42
C TYR A 150 16.27 -0.13 4.53
N HIS A 151 15.60 -1.07 5.17
CA HIS A 151 14.84 -2.12 4.52
C HIS A 151 13.39 -2.09 5.01
N LEU A 152 12.47 -1.76 4.11
CA LEU A 152 11.05 -1.65 4.39
C LEU A 152 10.29 -2.78 3.70
N LEU A 153 9.26 -3.32 4.34
CA LEU A 153 8.40 -4.35 3.73
C LEU A 153 6.95 -3.84 3.68
N LEU A 154 6.33 -3.92 2.52
CA LEU A 154 4.89 -3.76 2.34
C LEU A 154 4.23 -5.13 2.39
N ALA A 155 3.23 -5.31 3.25
CA ALA A 155 2.49 -6.55 3.41
C ALA A 155 0.98 -6.25 3.48
N HIS A 156 0.18 -7.05 2.77
CA HIS A 156 -1.28 -6.97 2.85
C HIS A 156 -1.83 -8.34 3.22
N GLY A 157 -2.66 -8.43 4.26
CA GLY A 157 -3.21 -9.71 4.72
C GLY A 157 -3.02 -9.97 6.22
N GLY A 158 -2.91 -11.25 6.59
CA GLY A 158 -2.68 -11.67 7.99
C GLY A 158 -3.79 -12.51 8.60
N ASP A 159 -4.89 -12.78 7.86
CA ASP A 159 -5.90 -13.76 8.25
C ASP A 159 -5.81 -15.06 7.44
N ALA A 160 -6.63 -16.05 7.78
CA ALA A 160 -6.56 -17.39 7.19
C ALA A 160 -6.85 -17.44 5.68
N ARG A 161 -7.51 -16.44 5.11
CA ARG A 161 -7.90 -16.38 3.69
C ARG A 161 -7.09 -15.36 2.89
N HIS A 162 -6.40 -14.46 3.58
CA HIS A 162 -5.71 -13.33 2.98
C HIS A 162 -4.25 -13.34 3.42
N MET A 163 -3.44 -14.11 2.70
CA MET A 163 -1.99 -14.25 2.90
C MET A 163 -1.63 -14.39 4.39
N PRO A 164 -1.93 -15.53 5.03
CA PRO A 164 -1.67 -15.74 6.45
C PRO A 164 -0.18 -15.63 6.74
N TRP A 165 0.21 -14.79 7.67
CA TRP A 165 1.59 -14.65 8.12
C TRP A 165 1.70 -14.63 9.64
N ASN A 166 2.89 -14.97 10.14
CA ASN A 166 3.16 -14.99 11.56
C ASN A 166 3.98 -13.75 11.95
N PRO A 167 3.43 -12.87 12.82
CA PRO A 167 4.11 -11.64 13.24
C PRO A 167 5.51 -11.90 13.82
N GLY A 168 5.68 -12.96 14.60
CA GLY A 168 6.97 -13.30 15.20
C GLY A 168 8.04 -13.70 14.17
N ARG A 169 7.64 -14.42 13.09
CA ARG A 169 8.56 -14.73 11.98
C ARG A 169 8.90 -13.49 11.16
N MET A 170 7.92 -12.65 10.88
CA MET A 170 8.13 -11.39 10.17
C MET A 170 9.09 -10.47 10.94
N ALA A 171 8.96 -10.40 12.26
CA ALA A 171 9.88 -9.63 13.11
C ALA A 171 11.35 -10.10 13.00
N GLN A 172 11.56 -11.39 12.72
CA GLN A 172 12.90 -11.97 12.57
C GLN A 172 13.46 -11.84 11.14
N ALA A 173 12.71 -11.28 10.20
CA ALA A 173 13.11 -11.16 8.81
C ALA A 173 14.18 -10.06 8.56
N GLY A 174 14.44 -9.20 9.56
CA GLY A 174 15.51 -8.19 9.52
C GLY A 174 15.09 -6.83 8.93
N PHE A 175 13.80 -6.62 8.63
CA PHE A 175 13.32 -5.32 8.15
C PHE A 175 13.33 -4.26 9.26
N ASP A 176 13.59 -3.00 8.88
CA ASP A 176 13.51 -1.86 9.80
C ASP A 176 12.08 -1.42 10.07
N TYR A 177 11.18 -1.66 9.11
CA TYR A 177 9.77 -1.34 9.20
C TYR A 177 8.94 -2.27 8.32
N ILE A 178 7.80 -2.71 8.83
CA ILE A 178 6.83 -3.51 8.08
C ILE A 178 5.49 -2.78 8.07
N ALA A 179 5.12 -2.29 6.90
CA ALA A 179 3.86 -1.61 6.64
C ALA A 179 2.79 -2.65 6.28
N CYS A 180 1.79 -2.82 7.15
CA CYS A 180 0.72 -3.80 6.95
C CYS A 180 -0.62 -3.15 6.65
N GLY A 181 -1.37 -3.75 5.71
CA GLY A 181 -2.79 -3.49 5.45
C GLY A 181 -3.67 -4.70 5.73
N HIS A 182 -4.98 -4.59 5.45
CA HIS A 182 -6.04 -5.58 5.53
C HIS A 182 -6.79 -5.67 6.86
N ILE A 183 -6.13 -5.49 7.99
CA ILE A 183 -6.74 -5.81 9.30
C ILE A 183 -7.74 -4.74 9.78
N HIS A 184 -7.89 -3.60 9.12
CA HIS A 184 -8.82 -2.51 9.47
C HIS A 184 -8.86 -2.16 10.98
N LYS A 185 -7.73 -2.31 11.65
CA LYS A 185 -7.53 -1.90 13.03
C LYS A 185 -6.16 -1.26 13.14
N PRO A 186 -6.10 0.05 13.32
CA PRO A 186 -4.82 0.72 13.50
C PRO A 186 -4.13 0.18 14.76
N GLY A 187 -2.86 -0.11 14.63
CA GLY A 187 -2.14 -0.67 15.77
C GLY A 187 -0.68 -0.96 15.49
N ILE A 188 -0.01 -1.24 16.57
CA ILE A 188 1.37 -1.70 16.57
C ILE A 188 1.32 -3.18 16.92
N LEU A 189 1.49 -4.06 15.93
CA LEU A 189 1.49 -5.50 16.15
C LEU A 189 2.76 -5.96 16.85
N ILE A 190 3.90 -5.33 16.48
CA ILE A 190 5.18 -5.52 17.16
C ILE A 190 5.82 -4.14 17.30
N PRO A 191 6.12 -3.67 18.52
CA PRO A 191 6.70 -2.35 18.75
C PRO A 191 7.92 -2.08 17.89
N CYS A 192 7.98 -0.90 17.27
CA CYS A 192 9.06 -0.41 16.44
C CYS A 192 9.30 -1.18 15.12
N LEU A 193 8.44 -2.12 14.72
CA LEU A 193 8.68 -2.93 13.54
C LEU A 193 7.45 -3.13 12.64
N LEU A 194 6.33 -3.55 13.20
CA LEU A 194 5.15 -4.00 12.46
C LEU A 194 3.94 -3.13 12.80
N TYR A 195 3.39 -2.45 11.80
CA TYR A 195 2.29 -1.49 11.95
C TYR A 195 1.18 -1.75 10.95
N THR A 196 -0.06 -1.63 11.40
CA THR A 196 -1.24 -1.58 10.54
C THR A 196 -1.76 -0.15 10.47
N SER A 197 -2.32 0.23 9.33
CA SER A 197 -3.03 1.50 9.17
C SER A 197 -4.49 1.23 8.83
N ASP A 198 -5.34 2.15 9.26
CA ASP A 198 -6.75 2.17 8.89
C ASP A 198 -7.05 3.58 8.39
N ALA A 199 -7.49 3.70 7.16
CA ALA A 199 -7.85 4.99 6.57
C ALA A 199 -9.36 5.15 6.38
N ALA A 200 -10.17 4.13 6.70
CA ALA A 200 -11.55 4.06 6.24
C ALA A 200 -12.64 4.15 7.33
N ASP A 201 -12.30 4.07 8.61
CA ASP A 201 -13.29 3.98 9.69
C ASP A 201 -13.27 5.19 10.66
N GLU A 202 -13.54 6.41 10.15
CA GLU A 202 -14.08 7.51 10.96
C GLU A 202 -15.16 8.28 10.20
#